data_1b2c3f359a26c22cdbdadedc40a2743e
#
_entry.id   1b2c3f359a26c22cdbdadedc40a2743e
#
_cell.length_a   1.000
_cell.length_b   1.000
_cell.length_c   1.000
_cell.angle_alpha   90.00
_cell.angle_beta   90.00
_cell.angle_gamma   90.00
#
_symmetry.space_group_name_H-M   'P 1'
#
loop_
_entity.id
_entity.type
_entity.pdbx_description
1 polymer ?
#
loop_
_entity_poly.entity_id
_entity_poly.type
_entity_poly.pdbx_seq_one_letter_code
_entity_poly.pdbx_strand_id
1 'polypeptide(L)'
;MKIGDLAKATNTLPETVRFYEREGLLPSPARTEGNYRSYTAEHAQRLAFIRHCRSLDMTLAEIRTLLHFKDAPSENCGVVDELIASHIEQVVVRIRELKALEAELRSLHRSCSVGRAAVNCGILGGLERAAKQNSKNVRSLPHGS
;
A
#
# COMPACT_ATOMS: atom_id res chain seq x y z
N MET A 1 13.04 -21.79 -11.17
CA MET A 1 13.44 -21.60 -9.76
C MET A 1 12.28 -21.89 -8.82
N LYS A 2 12.58 -22.22 -7.59
CA LYS A 2 11.58 -22.45 -6.55
C LYS A 2 11.06 -21.13 -6.01
N ILE A 3 9.92 -21.16 -5.32
CA ILE A 3 9.30 -19.96 -4.74
C ILE A 3 10.25 -19.21 -3.79
N GLY A 4 11.05 -19.93 -3.01
CA GLY A 4 12.04 -19.32 -2.11
C GLY A 4 13.12 -18.54 -2.86
N ASP A 5 13.56 -19.07 -3.99
CA ASP A 5 14.55 -18.40 -4.85
C ASP A 5 13.96 -17.13 -5.48
N LEU A 6 12.72 -17.21 -5.96
CA LEU A 6 12.01 -16.07 -6.53
C LEU A 6 11.81 -14.98 -5.48
N ALA A 7 11.35 -15.34 -4.31
CA ALA A 7 11.13 -14.41 -3.20
C ALA A 7 12.44 -13.69 -2.81
N LYS A 8 13.52 -14.44 -2.72
CA LYS A 8 14.84 -13.91 -2.39
C LYS A 8 15.37 -12.96 -3.48
N ALA A 9 15.22 -13.35 -4.75
CA ALA A 9 15.68 -12.54 -5.89
C ALA A 9 14.93 -11.21 -6.01
N THR A 10 13.69 -11.16 -5.56
CA THR A 10 12.82 -9.96 -5.64
C THR A 10 12.64 -9.26 -4.30
N ASN A 11 13.33 -9.72 -3.27
CA ASN A 11 13.24 -9.19 -1.91
C ASN A 11 11.78 -9.15 -1.41
N THR A 12 11.06 -10.25 -1.63
CA THR A 12 9.68 -10.44 -1.17
C THR A 12 9.60 -11.70 -0.32
N LEU A 13 8.45 -11.91 0.29
CA LEU A 13 8.19 -13.12 1.04
C LEU A 13 7.45 -14.14 0.16
N PRO A 14 7.70 -15.45 0.36
CA PRO A 14 6.96 -16.48 -0.39
C PRO A 14 5.44 -16.34 -0.29
N GLU A 15 4.93 -15.92 0.86
CA GLU A 15 3.50 -15.67 1.07
C GLU A 15 2.97 -14.57 0.16
N THR A 16 3.77 -13.52 -0.05
CA THR A 16 3.43 -12.41 -0.94
C THR A 16 3.35 -12.88 -2.38
N VAL A 17 4.28 -13.75 -2.80
CA VAL A 17 4.26 -14.35 -4.14
C VAL A 17 2.96 -15.14 -4.34
N ARG A 18 2.60 -15.99 -3.38
CA ARG A 18 1.35 -16.78 -3.43
C ARG A 18 0.12 -15.89 -3.47
N PHE A 19 0.14 -14.79 -2.73
CA PHE A 19 -0.95 -13.80 -2.72
C PHE A 19 -1.16 -13.21 -4.10
N TYR A 20 -0.09 -12.77 -4.77
CA TYR A 20 -0.20 -12.20 -6.10
C TYR A 20 -0.63 -13.23 -7.16
N GLU A 21 -0.26 -14.50 -6.98
CA GLU A 21 -0.77 -15.59 -7.84
C GLU A 21 -2.28 -15.73 -7.67
N ARG A 22 -2.77 -15.77 -6.44
CA ARG A 22 -4.21 -15.88 -6.16
C ARG A 22 -5.00 -14.71 -6.70
N GLU A 23 -4.41 -13.51 -6.66
CA GLU A 23 -5.03 -12.30 -7.19
C GLU A 23 -4.93 -12.17 -8.71
N GLY A 24 -4.29 -13.13 -9.37
CA GLY A 24 -4.15 -13.13 -10.82
C GLY A 24 -3.16 -12.11 -11.36
N LEU A 25 -2.31 -11.55 -10.51
CA LEU A 25 -1.28 -10.59 -10.93
C LEU A 25 -0.03 -11.27 -11.46
N LEU A 26 0.24 -12.48 -11.00
CA LEU A 26 1.30 -13.34 -11.52
C LEU A 26 0.69 -14.53 -12.22
N PRO A 27 1.25 -14.95 -13.38
CA PRO A 27 0.76 -16.16 -14.03
C PRO A 27 1.08 -17.38 -13.17
N SER A 28 0.25 -18.41 -13.29
CA SER A 28 0.49 -19.67 -12.59
C SER A 28 1.80 -20.27 -13.06
N PRO A 29 2.67 -20.69 -12.12
CA PRO A 29 3.93 -21.29 -12.51
C PRO A 29 3.72 -22.69 -13.09
N ALA A 30 4.63 -23.12 -13.97
CA ALA A 30 4.67 -24.49 -14.42
C ALA A 30 4.98 -25.41 -13.23
N ARG A 31 4.55 -26.66 -13.34
CA ARG A 31 4.84 -27.69 -12.34
C ARG A 31 5.93 -28.61 -12.84
N THR A 32 6.84 -28.98 -11.96
CA THR A 32 7.85 -30.01 -12.26
C THR A 32 7.24 -31.40 -12.18
N GLU A 33 7.98 -32.44 -12.57
CA GLU A 33 7.56 -33.84 -12.48
C GLU A 33 7.16 -34.23 -11.06
N GLY A 34 7.80 -33.64 -10.04
CA GLY A 34 7.45 -33.85 -8.64
C GLY A 34 6.30 -32.98 -8.16
N ASN A 35 5.56 -32.33 -9.06
CA ASN A 35 4.42 -31.46 -8.77
C ASN A 35 4.80 -30.19 -7.95
N TYR A 36 6.04 -29.76 -8.04
CA TYR A 36 6.50 -28.51 -7.43
C TYR A 36 6.36 -27.34 -8.40
N ARG A 37 6.08 -26.16 -7.86
CA ARG A 37 5.99 -24.91 -8.63
C ARG A 37 7.36 -24.52 -9.15
N SER A 38 7.45 -24.19 -10.44
CA SER A 38 8.67 -23.72 -11.08
C SER A 38 8.46 -22.33 -11.66
N TYR A 39 9.22 -21.36 -11.18
CA TYR A 39 9.15 -19.97 -11.59
C TYR A 39 10.26 -19.62 -12.57
N THR A 40 10.00 -18.66 -13.44
CA THR A 40 10.93 -18.24 -14.49
C THR A 40 11.40 -16.80 -14.25
N ALA A 41 12.34 -16.34 -15.09
CA ALA A 41 12.79 -14.95 -15.09
C ALA A 41 11.63 -13.96 -15.36
N GLU A 42 10.62 -14.35 -16.14
CA GLU A 42 9.43 -13.55 -16.37
C GLU A 42 8.65 -13.30 -15.08
N HIS A 43 8.53 -14.31 -14.24
CA HIS A 43 7.91 -14.18 -12.93
C HIS A 43 8.67 -13.16 -12.07
N ALA A 44 10.00 -13.22 -12.10
CA ALA A 44 10.84 -12.29 -11.35
C ALA A 44 10.66 -10.85 -11.84
N GLN A 45 10.65 -10.65 -13.15
CA GLN A 45 10.46 -9.31 -13.75
C GLN A 45 9.08 -8.75 -13.43
N ARG A 46 8.05 -9.57 -13.56
CA ARG A 46 6.67 -9.16 -13.28
C ARG A 46 6.48 -8.83 -11.80
N LEU A 47 7.05 -9.62 -10.92
CA LEU A 47 7.00 -9.39 -9.48
C LEU A 47 7.73 -8.11 -9.10
N ALA A 48 8.90 -7.85 -9.71
CA ALA A 48 9.65 -6.60 -9.51
C ALA A 48 8.82 -5.39 -9.96
N PHE A 49 8.11 -5.50 -11.07
CA PHE A 49 7.21 -4.46 -11.57
C PHE A 49 6.08 -4.19 -10.56
N ILE A 50 5.40 -5.23 -10.11
CA ILE A 50 4.32 -5.13 -9.12
C ILE A 50 4.83 -4.44 -7.85
N ARG A 51 5.98 -4.88 -7.37
CA ARG A 51 6.59 -4.36 -6.17
C ARG A 51 6.92 -2.87 -6.29
N HIS A 52 7.45 -2.46 -7.44
CA HIS A 52 7.73 -1.05 -7.70
C HIS A 52 6.45 -0.21 -7.70
N CYS A 53 5.39 -0.68 -8.36
CA CYS A 53 4.10 -0.01 -8.36
C CYS A 53 3.53 0.13 -6.94
N ARG A 54 3.69 -0.90 -6.10
CA ARG A 54 3.27 -0.83 -4.70
C ARG A 54 4.07 0.23 -3.94
N SER A 55 5.34 0.41 -4.25
CA SER A 55 6.15 1.46 -3.63
C SER A 55 5.66 2.87 -4.00
N LEU A 56 4.93 3.00 -5.10
CA LEU A 56 4.28 4.24 -5.53
C LEU A 56 2.85 4.37 -4.98
N ASP A 57 2.49 3.54 -4.02
CA ASP A 57 1.18 3.51 -3.35
C ASP A 57 0.01 3.15 -4.29
N MET A 58 0.28 2.44 -5.36
CA MET A 58 -0.76 1.97 -6.27
C MET A 58 -1.54 0.81 -5.66
N THR A 59 -2.85 0.80 -5.92
CA THR A 59 -3.74 -0.29 -5.50
C THR A 59 -3.54 -1.50 -6.41
N LEU A 60 -3.97 -2.67 -5.95
CA LEU A 60 -3.93 -3.88 -6.78
C LEU A 60 -4.76 -3.72 -8.06
N ALA A 61 -5.90 -3.01 -7.98
CA ALA A 61 -6.74 -2.73 -9.14
C ALA A 61 -5.99 -1.90 -10.18
N GLU A 62 -5.30 -0.86 -9.74
CA GLU A 62 -4.47 -0.01 -10.61
C GLU A 62 -3.34 -0.82 -11.27
N ILE A 63 -2.66 -1.64 -10.47
CA ILE A 63 -1.57 -2.50 -10.97
C ILE A 63 -2.10 -3.51 -11.98
N ARG A 64 -3.27 -4.08 -11.73
CA ARG A 64 -3.91 -5.03 -12.66
C ARG A 64 -4.17 -4.36 -14.00
N THR A 65 -4.64 -3.13 -14.00
CA THR A 65 -4.84 -2.35 -15.23
C THR A 65 -3.52 -2.12 -15.96
N LEU A 66 -2.47 -1.72 -15.25
CA LEU A 66 -1.15 -1.52 -15.85
C LEU A 66 -0.59 -2.81 -16.46
N LEU A 67 -0.75 -3.94 -15.77
CA LEU A 67 -0.30 -5.24 -16.29
C LEU A 67 -1.07 -5.64 -17.53
N HIS A 68 -2.36 -5.33 -17.62
CA HIS A 68 -3.15 -5.58 -18.82
C HIS A 68 -2.53 -4.87 -20.04
N PHE A 69 -2.21 -3.58 -19.92
CA PHE A 69 -1.61 -2.82 -21.02
C PHE A 69 -0.17 -3.24 -21.29
N LYS A 70 0.56 -3.67 -20.28
CA LYS A 70 1.90 -4.22 -20.46
C LYS A 70 1.86 -5.51 -21.29
N ASP A 71 0.83 -6.33 -21.11
CA ASP A 71 0.63 -7.57 -21.83
C ASP A 71 -0.02 -7.36 -23.22
N ALA A 72 -0.48 -6.15 -23.51
CA ALA A 72 -1.12 -5.77 -24.78
C ALA A 72 -0.46 -4.50 -25.36
N PRO A 73 0.82 -4.58 -25.77
CA PRO A 73 1.61 -3.40 -26.15
C PRO A 73 1.12 -2.67 -27.38
N SER A 74 0.22 -3.26 -28.17
CA SER A 74 -0.38 -2.62 -29.34
C SER A 74 -1.59 -1.75 -29.00
N GLU A 75 -2.11 -1.80 -27.77
CA GLU A 75 -3.23 -0.97 -27.34
C GLU A 75 -2.79 0.44 -27.02
N ASN A 76 -3.72 1.40 -27.15
CA ASN A 76 -3.46 2.80 -26.84
C ASN A 76 -3.26 3.00 -25.35
N CYS A 77 -2.23 3.72 -24.96
CA CYS A 77 -1.89 3.96 -23.55
C CYS A 77 -2.66 5.11 -22.90
N GLY A 78 -3.73 5.61 -23.52
CA GLY A 78 -4.53 6.71 -22.95
C GLY A 78 -5.11 6.38 -21.57
N VAL A 79 -5.55 5.14 -21.37
CA VAL A 79 -6.06 4.69 -20.07
C VAL A 79 -4.96 4.68 -19.00
N VAL A 80 -3.74 4.31 -19.39
CA VAL A 80 -2.59 4.35 -18.49
C VAL A 80 -2.28 5.78 -18.05
N ASP A 81 -2.31 6.72 -19.01
CA ASP A 81 -2.08 8.14 -18.71
C ASP A 81 -3.14 8.68 -17.74
N GLU A 82 -4.40 8.38 -17.98
CA GLU A 82 -5.50 8.78 -17.10
C GLU A 82 -5.37 8.17 -15.70
N LEU A 83 -4.97 6.92 -15.63
CA LEU A 83 -4.76 6.24 -14.36
C LEU A 83 -3.67 6.94 -13.52
N ILE A 84 -2.55 7.28 -14.17
CA ILE A 84 -1.44 7.97 -13.49
C ILE A 84 -1.89 9.38 -13.05
N ALA A 85 -2.61 10.11 -13.91
CA ALA A 85 -3.13 11.43 -13.55
C ALA A 85 -4.06 11.36 -12.34
N SER A 86 -4.96 10.39 -12.31
CA SER A 86 -5.87 10.16 -11.19
C SER A 86 -5.11 9.79 -9.92
N HIS A 87 -4.08 8.94 -10.04
CA HIS A 87 -3.25 8.55 -8.92
C HIS A 87 -2.49 9.73 -8.31
N ILE A 88 -2.00 10.64 -9.16
CA ILE A 88 -1.36 11.88 -8.70
C ILE A 88 -2.33 12.70 -7.85
N GLU A 89 -3.59 12.83 -8.26
CA GLU A 89 -4.60 13.54 -7.50
C GLU A 89 -4.83 12.91 -6.13
N GLN A 90 -4.87 11.59 -6.07
CA GLN A 90 -4.99 10.85 -4.81
C GLN A 90 -3.80 11.12 -3.88
N VAL A 91 -2.59 11.17 -4.44
CA VAL A 91 -1.37 11.49 -3.67
C VAL A 91 -1.45 12.94 -3.15
N VAL A 92 -1.91 13.89 -3.96
CA VAL A 92 -2.08 15.28 -3.53
C VAL A 92 -3.04 15.38 -2.33
N VAL A 93 -4.16 14.66 -2.38
CA VAL A 93 -5.10 14.60 -1.25
C VAL A 93 -4.42 14.01 -0.01
N ARG A 94 -3.67 12.93 -0.20
CA ARG A 94 -2.97 12.27 0.91
C ARG A 94 -1.92 13.19 1.55
N ILE A 95 -1.22 13.99 0.75
CA ILE A 95 -0.27 15.00 1.26
C ILE A 95 -1.00 16.00 2.16
N ARG A 96 -2.17 16.48 1.74
CA ARG A 96 -2.96 17.41 2.57
C ARG A 96 -3.40 16.78 3.88
N GLU A 97 -3.84 15.53 3.84
CA GLU A 97 -4.23 14.77 5.03
C GLU A 97 -3.05 14.62 5.99
N LEU A 98 -1.88 14.28 5.46
CA LEU A 98 -0.67 14.12 6.26
C LEU A 98 -0.22 15.44 6.86
N LYS A 99 -0.33 16.54 6.11
CA LYS A 99 -0.01 17.89 6.64
C LYS A 99 -0.96 18.29 7.77
N ALA A 100 -2.25 17.98 7.63
CA ALA A 100 -3.22 18.25 8.69
C ALA A 100 -2.91 17.42 9.94
N LEU A 101 -2.56 16.15 9.75
CA LEU A 101 -2.15 15.26 10.83
C LEU A 101 -0.89 15.76 11.52
N GLU A 102 0.10 16.20 10.77
CA GLU A 102 1.32 16.78 11.29
C GLU A 102 1.02 18.02 12.16
N ALA A 103 0.16 18.91 11.66
CA ALA A 103 -0.23 20.11 12.39
C ALA A 103 -0.90 19.77 13.72
N GLU A 104 -1.77 18.76 13.71
CA GLU A 104 -2.44 18.28 14.93
C GLU A 104 -1.44 17.72 15.94
N LEU A 105 -0.51 16.88 15.47
CA LEU A 105 0.54 16.33 16.35
C LEU A 105 1.45 17.41 16.91
N ARG A 106 1.83 18.40 16.12
CA ARG A 106 2.64 19.51 16.59
C ARG A 106 1.90 20.36 17.63
N SER A 107 0.59 20.55 17.45
CA SER A 107 -0.25 21.24 18.41
C SER A 107 -0.28 20.49 19.75
N LEU A 108 -0.44 19.17 19.70
CA LEU A 108 -0.38 18.33 20.90
C LEU A 108 0.99 18.42 21.59
N HIS A 109 2.05 18.37 20.81
CA HIS A 109 3.41 18.45 21.32
C HIS A 109 3.65 19.79 22.06
N ARG A 110 3.15 20.91 21.51
CA ARG A 110 3.25 22.23 22.15
C ARG A 110 2.49 22.33 23.46
N SER A 111 1.46 21.49 23.66
CA SER A 111 0.68 21.49 24.90
C SER A 111 1.37 20.75 26.05
N CYS A 112 2.50 20.10 25.80
CA CYS A 112 3.26 19.40 26.82
C CYS A 112 4.21 20.35 27.53
N SER A 113 4.15 20.37 28.87
CA SER A 113 5.17 21.01 29.70
C SER A 113 6.04 19.92 30.34
N VAL A 114 7.32 19.90 29.97
CA VAL A 114 8.27 18.92 30.50
C VAL A 114 8.38 19.07 32.03
N GLY A 115 8.38 17.94 32.73
CA GLY A 115 8.54 17.92 34.19
C GLY A 115 7.22 17.84 34.97
N ARG A 116 6.07 17.89 34.31
CA ARG A 116 4.77 17.70 34.96
C ARG A 116 4.42 16.23 35.10
N ALA A 117 3.61 15.89 36.10
CA ALA A 117 3.06 14.56 36.23
C ALA A 117 2.16 14.23 35.02
N ALA A 118 2.06 12.95 34.64
CA ALA A 118 1.28 12.52 33.49
C ALA A 118 -0.19 12.94 33.56
N VAL A 119 -0.77 13.01 34.77
CA VAL A 119 -2.16 13.46 34.96
C VAL A 119 -2.36 14.91 34.52
N ASN A 120 -1.30 15.72 34.53
CA ASN A 120 -1.33 17.13 34.12
C ASN A 120 -0.75 17.36 32.73
N CYS A 121 -0.47 16.28 32.00
CA CYS A 121 0.09 16.37 30.64
C CYS A 121 -0.98 16.89 29.66
N GLY A 122 -0.69 18.02 29.00
CA GLY A 122 -1.59 18.59 28.00
C GLY A 122 -1.82 17.69 26.81
N ILE A 123 -0.82 16.88 26.42
CA ILE A 123 -0.94 15.91 25.32
C ILE A 123 -1.98 14.85 25.67
N LEU A 124 -1.83 14.21 26.83
CA LEU A 124 -2.76 13.15 27.25
C LEU A 124 -4.18 13.69 27.43
N GLY A 125 -4.31 14.87 28.03
CA GLY A 125 -5.61 15.52 28.16
C GLY A 125 -6.25 15.88 26.82
N GLY A 126 -5.45 16.37 25.87
CA GLY A 126 -5.89 16.70 24.53
C GLY A 126 -6.37 15.48 23.76
N LEU A 127 -5.62 14.38 23.83
CA LEU A 127 -6.00 13.12 23.18
C LEU A 127 -7.29 12.54 23.79
N GLU A 128 -7.43 12.62 25.09
CA GLU A 128 -8.63 12.14 25.78
C GLU A 128 -9.89 12.93 25.38
N ARG A 129 -9.79 14.26 25.32
CA ARG A 129 -10.90 15.11 24.87
C ARG A 129 -11.29 14.82 23.43
N ALA A 130 -10.32 14.70 22.54
CA ALA A 130 -10.55 14.38 21.13
C ALA A 130 -11.21 13.01 20.96
N ALA A 131 -10.78 12.02 21.73
CA ALA A 131 -11.35 10.68 21.70
C ALA A 131 -12.83 10.68 22.12
N LYS A 132 -13.18 11.43 23.15
CA LYS A 132 -14.58 11.56 23.59
C LYS A 132 -15.45 12.23 22.53
N GLN A 133 -14.92 13.24 21.85
CA GLN A 133 -15.63 13.96 20.80
C GLN A 133 -15.85 13.06 19.57
N ASN A 134 -14.83 12.30 19.18
CA ASN A 134 -14.93 11.38 18.05
C ASN A 134 -15.85 10.18 18.33
N SER A 135 -15.95 9.70 19.57
CA SER A 135 -16.84 8.59 19.91
C SER A 135 -18.32 8.94 19.73
N LYS A 136 -18.67 10.23 19.74
CA LYS A 136 -20.03 10.68 19.45
C LYS A 136 -20.33 10.72 17.95
N ASN A 137 -19.29 10.77 17.11
CA ASN A 137 -19.41 10.90 15.66
C ASN A 137 -19.10 9.61 14.89
N VAL A 138 -18.60 8.59 15.57
CA VAL A 138 -18.20 7.32 14.95
C VAL A 138 -19.40 6.42 14.70
N ARG A 139 -20.32 6.84 13.83
CA ARG A 139 -21.40 5.91 13.45
C ARG A 139 -21.14 5.14 12.18
N SER A 140 -20.10 5.42 11.44
CA SER A 140 -19.78 4.70 10.21
C SER A 140 -18.57 5.27 9.49
N LEU A 141 -17.41 5.14 10.10
CA LEU A 141 -16.20 5.25 9.29
C LEU A 141 -16.03 3.91 8.57
N PRO A 142 -16.02 3.91 7.23
CA PRO A 142 -15.63 2.71 6.54
C PRO A 142 -14.20 2.37 7.01
N HIS A 143 -13.99 1.13 7.41
CA HIS A 143 -12.65 0.64 7.64
C HIS A 143 -11.95 0.62 6.30
N GLY A 144 -11.36 1.75 5.92
CA GLY A 144 -10.50 1.83 4.77
C GLY A 144 -9.21 1.11 5.10
N SER A 145 -8.99 0.01 4.43
CA SER A 145 -7.69 -0.62 4.40
C SER A 145 -6.77 0.15 3.46
#